data_56d703cfe4c00c43f4cc85f8fbdc3843
#
_entry.id   56d703cfe4c00c43f4cc85f8fbdc3843
#
_cell.length_a   1.000
_cell.length_b   1.000
_cell.length_c   1.000
_cell.angle_alpha   90.00
_cell.angle_beta   90.00
_cell.angle_gamma   90.00
#
_symmetry.space_group_name_H-M   'P 1'
#
loop_
_entity.id
_entity.type
_entity.pdbx_description
1 polymer ?
#
loop_
_entity_poly.entity_id
_entity_poly.type
_entity_poly.pdbx_seq_one_letter_code
_entity_poly.pdbx_strand_id
1 'polypeptide(L)'
;LVTLSVGPGTHFYFHENAGLDVYGSLRILGEKDNEVVMRGDRMDHMFDYLPYDRTPGRWQGVHFMPSSSDNVISYADIHSAYHGIRVEPCLDVTRQKLLLKHSTIHNCQGYGLAVDSAKVQLYNCQLSNTLNHTLYVKGGDVEVNGCTIAQFYPFDGRRATAIGIVPPILNFKVKNSIVTGYHDDEVVWTSPKNDEECNFCFDHCVLRTEKMNTEDSLKFTNVVYENLKDTTQFGEKHFRLFD
;
A
#
# COMPACT_ATOMS: atom_id res chain seq x y z
N LEU A 1 4.69 26.99 -1.24
CA LEU A 1 4.59 25.72 -1.95
C LEU A 1 3.34 25.76 -2.84
N VAL A 2 3.45 25.25 -4.07
CA VAL A 2 2.34 25.18 -5.03
C VAL A 2 1.55 23.90 -4.76
N THR A 3 0.22 23.97 -4.91
CA THR A 3 -0.67 22.82 -4.82
C THR A 3 -1.22 22.48 -6.19
N LEU A 4 -1.09 21.24 -6.62
CA LEU A 4 -1.83 20.68 -7.75
C LEU A 4 -3.10 20.03 -7.23
N SER A 5 -4.26 20.46 -7.72
CA SER A 5 -5.56 19.86 -7.42
C SER A 5 -6.15 19.18 -8.65
N VAL A 6 -6.65 17.98 -8.46
CA VAL A 6 -7.21 17.12 -9.51
C VAL A 6 -8.61 16.70 -9.09
N GLY A 7 -9.59 16.98 -9.93
CA GLY A 7 -11.01 16.69 -9.68
C GLY A 7 -11.46 15.30 -10.12
N PRO A 8 -12.71 14.92 -9.78
CA PRO A 8 -13.28 13.62 -10.09
C PRO A 8 -13.28 13.31 -11.60
N GLY A 9 -13.20 12.03 -11.95
CA GLY A 9 -13.25 11.53 -13.31
C GLY A 9 -12.04 11.90 -14.18
N THR A 10 -10.97 12.44 -13.57
CA THR A 10 -9.73 12.73 -14.31
C THR A 10 -8.95 11.45 -14.55
N HIS A 11 -8.50 11.26 -15.79
CA HIS A 11 -7.65 10.15 -16.18
C HIS A 11 -6.26 10.65 -16.57
N PHE A 12 -5.23 10.15 -15.88
CA PHE A 12 -3.83 10.36 -16.26
C PHE A 12 -3.30 9.14 -17.01
N TYR A 13 -2.74 9.39 -18.19
CA TYR A 13 -2.07 8.40 -19.01
C TYR A 13 -0.58 8.74 -19.07
N PHE A 14 0.24 7.91 -18.45
CA PHE A 14 1.67 8.13 -18.39
C PHE A 14 2.38 7.26 -19.44
N HIS A 15 3.24 7.89 -20.21
CA HIS A 15 4.12 7.16 -21.10
C HIS A 15 5.21 6.42 -20.30
N GLU A 16 5.82 5.42 -20.91
CA GLU A 16 6.93 4.66 -20.33
C GLU A 16 7.99 5.58 -19.72
N ASN A 17 8.44 5.30 -18.53
CA ASN A 17 9.36 6.09 -17.71
C ASN A 17 8.85 7.45 -17.22
N ALA A 18 7.65 7.89 -17.60
CA ALA A 18 7.04 9.06 -16.99
C ALA A 18 6.52 8.73 -15.58
N GLY A 19 6.45 9.75 -14.73
CA GLY A 19 5.92 9.66 -13.36
C GLY A 19 5.55 11.04 -12.85
N LEU A 20 5.12 11.10 -11.61
CA LEU A 20 4.76 12.35 -10.96
C LEU A 20 5.62 12.58 -9.72
N ASP A 21 6.63 13.46 -9.82
CA ASP A 21 7.44 13.90 -8.69
C ASP A 21 6.82 15.13 -8.03
N VAL A 22 6.41 14.99 -6.78
CA VAL A 22 5.67 16.00 -6.02
C VAL A 22 6.59 16.69 -5.02
N TYR A 23 6.97 17.94 -5.29
CA TYR A 23 7.76 18.79 -4.40
C TYR A 23 6.91 19.70 -3.52
N GLY A 24 5.72 20.07 -3.99
CA GLY A 24 4.71 20.85 -3.29
C GLY A 24 3.65 19.98 -2.63
N SER A 25 2.39 20.30 -2.83
CA SER A 25 1.26 19.50 -2.35
C SER A 25 0.43 18.98 -3.52
N LEU A 26 -0.04 17.73 -3.42
CA LEU A 26 -0.92 17.09 -4.38
C LEU A 26 -2.26 16.79 -3.71
N ARG A 27 -3.34 17.20 -4.35
CA ARG A 27 -4.71 16.92 -3.91
C ARG A 27 -5.48 16.23 -5.03
N ILE A 28 -5.57 14.91 -4.95
CA ILE A 28 -6.42 14.10 -5.81
C ILE A 28 -7.76 13.92 -5.09
N LEU A 29 -8.83 14.46 -5.68
CA LEU A 29 -10.14 14.54 -5.08
C LEU A 29 -11.16 13.89 -6.01
N GLY A 30 -11.06 12.58 -6.18
CA GLY A 30 -12.08 11.77 -6.83
C GLY A 30 -13.34 11.64 -5.97
N GLU A 31 -14.36 11.01 -6.52
CA GLU A 31 -15.62 10.69 -5.87
C GLU A 31 -15.96 9.21 -6.10
N LYS A 32 -16.86 8.68 -5.29
CA LYS A 32 -17.37 7.32 -5.50
C LYS A 32 -18.02 7.22 -6.88
N ASP A 33 -17.68 6.18 -7.62
CA ASP A 33 -18.14 5.92 -8.98
C ASP A 33 -17.65 6.98 -10.03
N ASN A 34 -16.72 7.84 -9.63
CA ASN A 34 -16.07 8.84 -10.48
C ASN A 34 -14.63 9.10 -10.01
N GLU A 35 -13.87 8.04 -9.91
CA GLU A 35 -12.50 8.03 -9.38
C GLU A 35 -11.54 8.78 -10.31
N VAL A 36 -10.41 9.19 -9.74
CA VAL A 36 -9.26 9.63 -10.54
C VAL A 36 -8.43 8.40 -10.88
N VAL A 37 -8.21 8.15 -12.17
CA VAL A 37 -7.43 7.01 -12.64
C VAL A 37 -6.02 7.45 -13.05
N MET A 38 -5.00 6.74 -12.56
CA MET A 38 -3.59 6.97 -12.89
C MET A 38 -2.96 5.67 -13.38
N ARG A 39 -2.60 5.62 -14.68
CA ARG A 39 -2.16 4.41 -15.36
C ARG A 39 -1.17 4.67 -16.48
N GLY A 40 -0.60 3.60 -17.03
CA GLY A 40 0.15 3.71 -18.29
C GLY A 40 -0.76 4.05 -19.48
N ASP A 41 -0.18 4.61 -20.53
CA ASP A 41 -0.91 5.12 -21.72
C ASP A 41 -1.31 4.03 -22.74
N ARG A 42 -0.79 2.82 -22.61
CA ARG A 42 -1.15 1.73 -23.51
C ARG A 42 -2.56 1.21 -23.25
N MET A 43 -3.37 1.22 -24.33
CA MET A 43 -4.78 0.78 -24.31
C MET A 43 -4.97 -0.58 -24.98
N ASP A 44 -3.93 -1.14 -25.55
CA ASP A 44 -3.94 -2.43 -26.23
C ASP A 44 -3.72 -3.60 -25.25
N HIS A 45 -3.69 -4.82 -25.78
CA HIS A 45 -3.46 -6.02 -25.01
C HIS A 45 -2.07 -6.59 -25.29
N MET A 46 -1.39 -7.09 -24.23
CA MET A 46 -0.19 -7.89 -24.35
C MET A 46 -0.51 -9.29 -24.92
N PHE A 47 -1.61 -9.87 -24.43
CA PHE A 47 -2.24 -11.10 -24.91
C PHE A 47 -3.74 -10.90 -24.89
N ASP A 48 -4.51 -11.70 -25.62
CA ASP A 48 -5.98 -11.59 -25.71
C ASP A 48 -6.68 -11.48 -24.34
N TYR A 49 -6.12 -12.15 -23.32
CA TYR A 49 -6.65 -12.17 -21.97
C TYR A 49 -5.98 -11.17 -21.02
N LEU A 50 -4.92 -10.45 -21.44
CA LEU A 50 -4.13 -9.58 -20.58
C LEU A 50 -3.94 -8.20 -21.21
N PRO A 51 -4.76 -7.23 -20.85
CA PRO A 51 -4.56 -5.85 -21.28
C PRO A 51 -3.31 -5.23 -20.64
N TYR A 52 -2.65 -4.33 -21.35
CA TYR A 52 -1.44 -3.66 -20.84
C TYR A 52 -1.70 -2.86 -19.56
N ASP A 53 -2.90 -2.36 -19.34
CA ASP A 53 -3.23 -1.64 -18.11
C ASP A 53 -3.31 -2.53 -16.86
N ARG A 54 -3.27 -3.85 -17.03
CA ARG A 54 -3.12 -4.81 -15.93
C ARG A 54 -1.70 -5.30 -15.74
N THR A 55 -0.78 -4.93 -16.64
CA THR A 55 0.62 -5.33 -16.54
C THR A 55 1.42 -4.29 -15.77
N PRO A 56 2.25 -4.71 -14.80
CA PRO A 56 3.01 -3.77 -13.98
C PRO A 56 4.16 -3.10 -14.74
N GLY A 57 4.68 -1.98 -14.21
CA GLY A 57 5.87 -1.32 -14.72
C GLY A 57 5.66 -0.47 -15.98
N ARG A 58 4.45 0.04 -16.18
CA ARG A 58 4.13 0.86 -17.38
C ARG A 58 4.48 2.34 -17.22
N TRP A 59 4.66 2.82 -16.00
CA TRP A 59 5.04 4.18 -15.61
C TRP A 59 5.70 4.17 -14.24
N GLN A 60 6.31 5.28 -13.80
CA GLN A 60 7.14 5.27 -12.59
C GLN A 60 6.33 5.37 -11.29
N GLY A 61 5.08 5.86 -11.34
CA GLY A 61 4.22 6.09 -10.18
C GLY A 61 4.27 7.51 -9.65
N VAL A 62 3.76 7.69 -8.42
CA VAL A 62 3.74 8.97 -7.71
C VAL A 62 4.81 8.99 -6.64
N HIS A 63 5.64 10.02 -6.64
CA HIS A 63 6.77 10.15 -5.73
C HIS A 63 6.69 11.47 -4.95
N PHE A 64 6.43 11.37 -3.65
CA PHE A 64 6.41 12.51 -2.74
C PHE A 64 7.81 12.80 -2.23
N MET A 65 8.40 13.89 -2.73
CA MET A 65 9.75 14.32 -2.42
C MET A 65 9.88 14.82 -0.97
N PRO A 66 11.09 14.96 -0.42
CA PRO A 66 11.28 15.40 0.98
C PRO A 66 10.56 16.71 1.34
N SER A 67 10.49 17.66 0.41
CA SER A 67 9.83 18.96 0.61
C SER A 67 8.29 18.91 0.52
N SER A 68 7.74 17.81 0.00
CA SER A 68 6.30 17.64 -0.17
C SER A 68 5.61 17.37 1.16
N SER A 69 4.42 17.93 1.36
CA SER A 69 3.59 17.71 2.55
C SER A 69 2.13 18.04 2.28
N ASP A 70 1.25 17.65 3.22
CA ASP A 70 -0.19 17.91 3.20
C ASP A 70 -0.88 17.35 1.95
N ASN A 71 -0.37 16.23 1.47
CA ASN A 71 -0.91 15.55 0.30
C ASN A 71 -2.17 14.77 0.67
N VAL A 72 -3.17 14.83 -0.19
CA VAL A 72 -4.42 14.10 -0.05
C VAL A 72 -4.73 13.36 -1.35
N ILE A 73 -4.94 12.07 -1.24
CA ILE A 73 -5.45 11.25 -2.35
C ILE A 73 -6.73 10.58 -1.86
N SER A 74 -7.82 10.81 -2.55
CA SER A 74 -9.13 10.27 -2.23
C SER A 74 -9.84 9.78 -3.49
N TYR A 75 -10.40 8.58 -3.45
CA TYR A 75 -11.07 7.95 -4.58
C TYR A 75 -10.19 7.97 -5.83
N ALA A 76 -9.03 7.33 -5.74
CA ALA A 76 -8.11 7.14 -6.85
C ALA A 76 -7.88 5.66 -7.12
N ASP A 77 -7.73 5.33 -8.40
CA ASP A 77 -7.23 4.05 -8.87
C ASP A 77 -5.84 4.26 -9.49
N ILE A 78 -4.82 3.74 -8.80
CA ILE A 78 -3.40 3.88 -9.19
C ILE A 78 -2.89 2.48 -9.53
N HIS A 79 -2.60 2.22 -10.80
CA HIS A 79 -2.19 0.88 -11.18
C HIS A 79 -1.16 0.83 -12.30
N SER A 80 -0.60 -0.37 -12.47
CA SER A 80 0.38 -0.71 -13.51
C SER A 80 1.67 0.11 -13.45
N ALA A 81 1.95 0.73 -12.31
CA ALA A 81 3.16 1.51 -12.08
C ALA A 81 4.40 0.61 -11.83
N TYR A 82 5.59 1.20 -11.88
CA TYR A 82 6.75 0.58 -11.26
C TYR A 82 6.57 0.59 -9.74
N HIS A 83 6.49 1.75 -9.09
CA HIS A 83 5.97 1.89 -7.74
C HIS A 83 4.62 2.60 -7.79
N GLY A 84 3.62 2.16 -7.03
CA GLY A 84 2.36 2.89 -6.95
C GLY A 84 2.58 4.28 -6.37
N ILE A 85 2.99 4.33 -5.10
CA ILE A 85 3.34 5.56 -4.37
C ILE A 85 4.64 5.35 -3.60
N ARG A 86 5.56 6.32 -3.69
CA ARG A 86 6.74 6.44 -2.82
C ARG A 86 6.66 7.72 -2.01
N VAL A 87 6.95 7.61 -0.71
CA VAL A 87 6.95 8.73 0.23
C VAL A 87 8.34 8.84 0.83
N GLU A 88 9.08 9.88 0.46
CA GLU A 88 10.42 10.15 0.96
C GLU A 88 10.37 10.74 2.39
N PRO A 89 11.48 10.69 3.13
CA PRO A 89 11.55 11.22 4.48
C PRO A 89 11.05 12.67 4.57
N CYS A 90 10.43 13.00 5.69
CA CYS A 90 10.05 14.37 6.01
C CYS A 90 10.96 14.91 7.12
N LEU A 91 11.43 16.16 7.00
CA LEU A 91 12.23 16.81 8.04
C LEU A 91 11.43 16.98 9.35
N ASP A 92 10.13 17.22 9.23
CA ASP A 92 9.19 17.27 10.35
C ASP A 92 8.27 16.04 10.31
N VAL A 93 8.62 15.03 11.09
CA VAL A 93 7.85 13.76 11.18
C VAL A 93 6.48 13.93 11.84
N THR A 94 6.20 15.07 12.46
CA THR A 94 4.89 15.35 13.05
C THR A 94 3.89 15.85 12.00
N ARG A 95 4.40 16.41 10.90
CA ARG A 95 3.58 16.96 9.83
C ARG A 95 3.00 15.85 8.95
N GLN A 96 1.72 15.92 8.68
CA GLN A 96 1.06 15.00 7.75
C GLN A 96 1.68 15.09 6.36
N LYS A 97 2.24 13.99 5.87
CA LYS A 97 2.82 13.95 4.53
C LYS A 97 1.84 13.42 3.49
N LEU A 98 1.11 12.33 3.83
CA LEU A 98 0.11 11.77 2.94
C LEU A 98 -1.10 11.28 3.72
N LEU A 99 -2.28 11.67 3.25
CA LEU A 99 -3.57 11.11 3.62
C LEU A 99 -4.17 10.40 2.40
N LEU A 100 -4.27 9.07 2.46
CA LEU A 100 -4.83 8.25 1.40
C LEU A 100 -6.17 7.67 1.85
N LYS A 101 -7.23 7.89 1.07
CA LYS A 101 -8.59 7.45 1.42
C LYS A 101 -9.33 6.85 0.24
N HIS A 102 -10.13 5.80 0.51
CA HIS A 102 -11.06 5.22 -0.47
C HIS A 102 -10.42 4.95 -1.83
N SER A 103 -9.16 4.53 -1.83
CA SER A 103 -8.35 4.43 -3.04
C SER A 103 -7.79 3.03 -3.21
N THR A 104 -7.53 2.67 -4.45
CA THR A 104 -6.94 1.39 -4.82
C THR A 104 -5.55 1.61 -5.41
N ILE A 105 -4.58 0.79 -4.97
CA ILE A 105 -3.24 0.72 -5.56
C ILE A 105 -2.97 -0.73 -5.90
N HIS A 106 -2.70 -1.02 -7.18
CA HIS A 106 -2.50 -2.42 -7.57
C HIS A 106 -1.62 -2.62 -8.80
N ASN A 107 -1.20 -3.88 -9.00
CA ASN A 107 -0.40 -4.31 -10.15
C ASN A 107 0.87 -3.47 -10.37
N CYS A 108 1.69 -3.34 -9.31
CA CYS A 108 2.95 -2.61 -9.38
C CYS A 108 4.15 -3.57 -9.48
N GLN A 109 5.15 -3.20 -10.26
CA GLN A 109 6.39 -3.97 -10.41
C GLN A 109 7.31 -3.85 -9.19
N GLY A 110 7.22 -2.75 -8.47
CA GLY A 110 7.90 -2.51 -7.21
C GLY A 110 6.93 -2.58 -6.02
N TYR A 111 6.93 -1.58 -5.17
CA TYR A 111 6.03 -1.44 -4.03
C TYR A 111 4.66 -0.89 -4.45
N GLY A 112 3.61 -1.27 -3.73
CA GLY A 112 2.33 -0.57 -3.82
C GLY A 112 2.44 0.81 -3.16
N LEU A 113 2.71 0.85 -1.86
CA LEU A 113 3.03 2.05 -1.11
C LEU A 113 4.32 1.83 -0.32
N ALA A 114 5.33 2.66 -0.55
CA ALA A 114 6.56 2.68 0.23
C ALA A 114 6.66 3.98 1.02
N VAL A 115 6.83 3.87 2.34
CA VAL A 115 6.96 5.00 3.26
C VAL A 115 8.34 4.96 3.90
N ASP A 116 9.10 6.04 3.77
CA ASP A 116 10.35 6.25 4.50
C ASP A 116 10.19 7.44 5.44
N SER A 117 10.28 7.19 6.75
CA SER A 117 10.39 8.19 7.82
C SER A 117 9.42 9.37 7.70
N ALA A 118 8.14 9.09 7.48
CA ALA A 118 7.11 10.10 7.25
C ALA A 118 5.81 9.77 7.99
N LYS A 119 4.94 10.78 8.16
CA LYS A 119 3.60 10.59 8.70
C LYS A 119 2.61 10.33 7.57
N VAL A 120 2.03 9.13 7.58
CA VAL A 120 1.10 8.65 6.53
C VAL A 120 -0.12 8.01 7.15
N GLN A 121 -1.30 8.32 6.62
CA GLN A 121 -2.55 7.71 7.05
C GLN A 121 -3.31 7.12 5.87
N LEU A 122 -3.81 5.90 6.06
CA LEU A 122 -4.62 5.17 5.08
C LEU A 122 -5.99 4.84 5.69
N TYR A 123 -7.06 5.18 4.98
CA TYR A 123 -8.43 4.88 5.39
C TYR A 123 -9.22 4.26 4.25
N ASN A 124 -9.81 3.08 4.48
CA ASN A 124 -10.67 2.37 3.52
C ASN A 124 -10.01 2.20 2.15
N CYS A 125 -8.75 1.77 2.12
CA CYS A 125 -7.97 1.57 0.92
C CYS A 125 -7.77 0.08 0.61
N GLN A 126 -7.57 -0.22 -0.66
CA GLN A 126 -7.11 -1.53 -1.11
C GLN A 126 -5.72 -1.38 -1.74
N LEU A 127 -4.76 -2.12 -1.20
CA LEU A 127 -3.42 -2.26 -1.78
C LEU A 127 -3.22 -3.72 -2.16
N SER A 128 -2.82 -4.00 -3.41
CA SER A 128 -2.72 -5.40 -3.84
C SER A 128 -1.76 -5.64 -5.00
N ASN A 129 -1.32 -6.88 -5.13
CA ASN A 129 -0.63 -7.42 -6.32
C ASN A 129 0.62 -6.63 -6.72
N THR A 130 1.66 -6.69 -5.90
CA THR A 130 2.94 -6.01 -6.16
C THR A 130 4.10 -7.02 -6.12
N LEU A 131 5.16 -6.78 -6.89
CA LEU A 131 6.30 -7.69 -6.85
C LEU A 131 7.09 -7.54 -5.56
N ASN A 132 7.32 -6.31 -5.09
CA ASN A 132 7.88 -6.06 -3.76
C ASN A 132 6.73 -6.04 -2.72
N HIS A 133 6.99 -5.59 -1.49
CA HIS A 133 5.95 -5.49 -0.49
C HIS A 133 4.81 -4.58 -0.95
N THR A 134 3.58 -5.00 -0.69
CA THR A 134 2.41 -4.21 -1.04
C THR A 134 2.36 -2.92 -0.22
N LEU A 135 2.64 -3.00 1.08
CA LEU A 135 2.94 -1.87 1.96
C LEU A 135 4.34 -2.06 2.55
N TYR A 136 5.23 -1.11 2.30
CA TYR A 136 6.57 -1.07 2.88
C TYR A 136 6.73 0.13 3.78
N VAL A 137 7.08 -0.10 5.05
CA VAL A 137 7.24 0.94 6.07
C VAL A 137 8.66 0.88 6.63
N LYS A 138 9.42 1.94 6.38
CA LYS A 138 10.75 2.15 6.94
C LYS A 138 10.72 3.42 7.78
N GLY A 139 10.59 3.28 9.07
CA GLY A 139 10.46 4.42 9.97
C GLY A 139 9.10 5.12 9.91
N GLY A 140 9.00 6.25 10.63
CA GLY A 140 7.87 7.15 10.59
C GLY A 140 6.67 6.79 11.47
N ASP A 141 5.57 7.48 11.22
CA ASP A 141 4.28 7.34 11.90
C ASP A 141 3.21 6.96 10.87
N VAL A 142 2.82 5.68 10.82
CA VAL A 142 1.91 5.16 9.80
C VAL A 142 0.67 4.56 10.46
N GLU A 143 -0.49 5.03 10.05
CA GLU A 143 -1.79 4.52 10.48
C GLU A 143 -2.56 3.93 9.29
N VAL A 144 -3.06 2.70 9.46
CA VAL A 144 -3.85 1.95 8.48
C VAL A 144 -5.18 1.56 9.14
N ASN A 145 -6.30 1.97 8.57
CA ASN A 145 -7.61 1.67 9.14
C ASN A 145 -8.64 1.32 8.07
N GLY A 146 -9.31 0.18 8.23
CA GLY A 146 -10.33 -0.30 7.31
C GLY A 146 -9.79 -0.69 5.93
N CYS A 147 -8.53 -1.14 5.86
CA CYS A 147 -7.86 -1.41 4.60
C CYS A 147 -7.75 -2.91 4.32
N THR A 148 -7.62 -3.24 3.04
CA THR A 148 -7.24 -4.57 2.56
C THR A 148 -5.85 -4.49 1.94
N ILE A 149 -4.90 -5.26 2.48
CA ILE A 149 -3.53 -5.36 1.97
C ILE A 149 -3.31 -6.80 1.54
N ALA A 150 -3.29 -7.04 0.22
CA ALA A 150 -3.38 -8.38 -0.34
C ALA A 150 -2.28 -8.67 -1.37
N GLN A 151 -1.43 -9.65 -1.08
CA GLN A 151 -0.28 -9.99 -1.91
C GLN A 151 -0.56 -11.22 -2.77
N PHE A 152 -1.16 -11.01 -3.93
CA PHE A 152 -1.46 -12.06 -4.91
C PHE A 152 -0.84 -11.78 -6.29
N TYR A 153 0.34 -11.15 -6.33
CA TYR A 153 1.03 -10.82 -7.57
C TYR A 153 1.24 -12.07 -8.45
N PRO A 154 0.65 -12.09 -9.65
CA PRO A 154 0.61 -13.33 -10.43
C PRO A 154 1.80 -13.51 -11.38
N PHE A 155 2.59 -12.45 -11.62
CA PHE A 155 3.56 -12.43 -12.72
C PHE A 155 4.94 -12.97 -12.34
N ASP A 156 5.26 -13.07 -11.04
CA ASP A 156 6.55 -13.59 -10.58
C ASP A 156 6.40 -14.27 -9.21
N GLY A 157 6.90 -15.49 -9.09
CA GLY A 157 6.91 -16.27 -7.84
C GLY A 157 7.84 -15.69 -6.76
N ARG A 158 8.77 -14.79 -7.12
CA ARG A 158 9.68 -14.11 -6.19
C ARG A 158 9.06 -12.89 -5.50
N ARG A 159 7.73 -12.73 -5.63
CA ARG A 159 7.02 -11.65 -4.94
C ARG A 159 7.37 -11.61 -3.45
N ALA A 160 7.43 -10.40 -2.89
CA ALA A 160 7.57 -10.20 -1.46
C ALA A 160 6.21 -10.36 -0.74
N THR A 161 6.15 -10.03 0.54
CA THR A 161 4.95 -10.16 1.38
C THR A 161 4.04 -8.93 1.32
N ALA A 162 2.85 -9.03 1.89
CA ALA A 162 1.90 -7.92 1.93
C ALA A 162 2.46 -6.72 2.70
N ILE A 163 3.04 -6.94 3.87
CA ILE A 163 3.64 -5.87 4.69
C ILE A 163 5.11 -6.18 4.98
N GLY A 164 5.97 -5.21 4.71
CA GLY A 164 7.38 -5.20 5.12
C GLY A 164 7.69 -4.03 6.04
N ILE A 165 8.29 -4.31 7.20
CA ILE A 165 8.58 -3.31 8.24
C ILE A 165 10.08 -3.28 8.51
N VAL A 166 10.66 -2.07 8.53
CA VAL A 166 12.07 -1.83 8.85
C VAL A 166 12.17 -0.77 9.95
N PRO A 167 12.66 -1.16 11.14
CA PRO A 167 12.91 -0.21 12.23
C PRO A 167 13.98 0.87 11.87
N PRO A 168 14.03 2.00 12.61
CA PRO A 168 13.19 2.33 13.77
C PRO A 168 11.77 2.77 13.36
N ILE A 169 10.74 2.35 14.10
CA ILE A 169 9.33 2.68 13.87
C ILE A 169 8.80 3.51 15.03
N LEU A 170 8.44 4.77 14.78
CA LEU A 170 7.82 5.63 15.78
C LEU A 170 6.42 5.14 16.15
N ASN A 171 5.63 4.81 15.14
CA ASN A 171 4.30 4.25 15.31
C ASN A 171 3.84 3.57 14.01
N PHE A 172 3.40 2.31 14.10
CA PHE A 172 2.75 1.60 13.02
C PHE A 172 1.48 0.93 13.56
N LYS A 173 0.34 1.52 13.24
CA LYS A 173 -0.97 1.02 13.69
C LYS A 173 -1.78 0.51 12.53
N VAL A 174 -2.21 -0.74 12.63
CA VAL A 174 -3.13 -1.36 11.67
C VAL A 174 -4.40 -1.74 12.40
N LYS A 175 -5.55 -1.21 11.96
CA LYS A 175 -6.85 -1.43 12.59
C LYS A 175 -7.90 -1.84 11.56
N ASN A 176 -8.84 -2.68 11.99
CA ASN A 176 -10.03 -3.05 11.22
C ASN A 176 -9.67 -3.48 9.78
N SER A 177 -8.57 -4.20 9.61
CA SER A 177 -7.96 -4.42 8.30
C SER A 177 -7.70 -5.89 8.03
N ILE A 178 -7.60 -6.23 6.75
CA ILE A 178 -7.27 -7.57 6.27
C ILE A 178 -5.87 -7.54 5.66
N VAL A 179 -5.00 -8.45 6.10
CA VAL A 179 -3.66 -8.66 5.53
C VAL A 179 -3.56 -10.11 5.09
N THR A 180 -3.45 -10.36 3.81
CA THR A 180 -3.49 -11.71 3.23
C THR A 180 -2.61 -11.83 1.99
N GLY A 181 -2.34 -13.04 1.53
CA GLY A 181 -1.52 -13.27 0.35
C GLY A 181 -1.22 -14.74 0.07
N TYR A 182 -0.16 -14.97 -0.70
CA TYR A 182 0.29 -16.33 -1.02
C TYR A 182 1.25 -16.93 -0.01
N HIS A 183 2.02 -16.09 0.71
CA HIS A 183 2.96 -16.59 1.70
C HIS A 183 2.23 -17.02 2.97
N ASP A 184 2.81 -17.92 3.72
CA ASP A 184 2.30 -18.30 5.04
C ASP A 184 2.50 -17.19 6.05
N ASP A 185 3.46 -16.29 5.78
CA ASP A 185 3.76 -15.12 6.60
C ASP A 185 3.76 -13.87 5.72
N GLU A 186 2.67 -13.11 5.79
CA GLU A 186 2.45 -11.89 4.98
C GLU A 186 2.82 -10.61 5.71
N VAL A 187 3.29 -10.70 6.97
CA VAL A 187 3.79 -9.57 7.76
C VAL A 187 5.20 -9.88 8.21
N VAL A 188 6.18 -9.25 7.58
CA VAL A 188 7.59 -9.47 7.89
C VAL A 188 8.26 -8.19 8.34
N TRP A 189 9.23 -8.32 9.24
CA TRP A 189 10.05 -7.20 9.68
C TRP A 189 11.52 -7.58 9.79
N THR A 190 12.34 -6.58 9.61
CA THR A 190 13.76 -6.68 9.92
C THR A 190 13.93 -6.54 11.44
N SER A 191 14.71 -7.41 12.05
CA SER A 191 14.99 -7.32 13.49
C SER A 191 15.58 -5.96 13.84
N PRO A 192 15.06 -5.28 14.88
CA PRO A 192 15.65 -4.03 15.36
C PRO A 192 17.13 -4.22 15.70
N LYS A 193 17.94 -3.24 15.38
CA LYS A 193 19.33 -3.20 15.83
C LYS A 193 19.35 -2.47 17.15
N ASN A 194 20.02 -3.03 18.19
CA ASN A 194 20.33 -2.37 19.46
C ASN A 194 19.37 -1.25 19.87
N ASP A 195 18.39 -1.50 20.68
CA ASP A 195 17.47 -0.50 21.28
C ASP A 195 16.68 0.40 20.30
N GLU A 196 16.65 0.06 18.99
CA GLU A 196 15.80 0.77 18.03
C GLU A 196 14.34 0.62 18.40
N GLU A 197 13.61 1.75 18.46
CA GLU A 197 12.17 1.74 18.70
C GLU A 197 11.42 0.98 17.60
N CYS A 198 10.50 0.11 18.01
CA CYS A 198 9.62 -0.61 17.11
C CYS A 198 8.21 -0.65 17.70
N ASN A 199 7.52 0.50 17.62
CA ASN A 199 6.18 0.67 18.16
C ASN A 199 5.15 0.30 17.09
N PHE A 200 4.48 -0.84 17.26
CA PHE A 200 3.43 -1.28 16.35
C PHE A 200 2.27 -1.93 17.09
N CYS A 201 1.09 -1.89 16.49
CA CYS A 201 -0.04 -2.70 16.92
C CYS A 201 -0.96 -3.07 15.76
N PHE A 202 -1.54 -4.27 15.88
CA PHE A 202 -2.63 -4.76 15.03
C PHE A 202 -3.86 -4.94 15.91
N ASP A 203 -4.95 -4.27 15.57
CA ASP A 203 -6.17 -4.25 16.38
C ASP A 203 -7.40 -4.52 15.50
N HIS A 204 -8.21 -5.54 15.83
CA HIS A 204 -9.35 -5.99 15.04
C HIS A 204 -8.98 -6.30 13.59
N CYS A 205 -7.93 -7.07 13.37
CA CYS A 205 -7.42 -7.42 12.05
C CYS A 205 -7.58 -8.91 11.76
N VAL A 206 -7.69 -9.22 10.45
CA VAL A 206 -7.46 -10.57 9.95
C VAL A 206 -6.05 -10.61 9.36
N LEU A 207 -5.21 -11.52 9.86
CA LEU A 207 -3.80 -11.60 9.45
C LEU A 207 -3.46 -13.00 8.95
N ARG A 208 -2.82 -13.05 7.79
CA ARG A 208 -2.13 -14.23 7.30
C ARG A 208 -0.67 -14.17 7.74
N THR A 209 -0.41 -14.65 8.94
CA THR A 209 0.91 -14.76 9.56
C THR A 209 0.86 -15.76 10.70
N GLU A 210 2.00 -16.34 11.08
CA GLU A 210 2.06 -17.17 12.28
C GLU A 210 1.77 -16.33 13.52
N LYS A 211 1.00 -16.93 14.45
CA LYS A 211 0.68 -16.27 15.72
C LYS A 211 1.95 -16.03 16.50
N MET A 212 2.29 -14.77 16.71
CA MET A 212 3.45 -14.40 17.50
C MET A 212 3.16 -14.50 19.00
N ASN A 213 4.08 -15.13 19.71
CA ASN A 213 4.12 -15.09 21.16
C ASN A 213 4.83 -13.78 21.55
N THR A 214 4.10 -12.83 22.07
CA THR A 214 4.64 -11.58 22.63
C THR A 214 4.15 -11.39 24.05
N GLU A 215 5.01 -10.89 24.92
CA GLU A 215 4.65 -10.50 26.28
C GLU A 215 3.76 -9.25 26.29
N ASP A 216 3.85 -8.42 25.26
CA ASP A 216 3.04 -7.22 25.09
C ASP A 216 1.71 -7.56 24.40
N SER A 217 0.67 -7.74 25.21
CA SER A 217 -0.68 -8.05 24.73
C SER A 217 -1.32 -6.93 23.89
N LEU A 218 -0.78 -5.71 23.92
CA LEU A 218 -1.30 -4.58 23.16
C LEU A 218 -0.85 -4.59 21.70
N LYS A 219 0.17 -5.38 21.37
CA LYS A 219 0.67 -5.47 19.98
C LYS A 219 -0.29 -6.19 19.04
N PHE A 220 -1.07 -7.14 19.57
CA PHE A 220 -2.04 -7.93 18.78
C PHE A 220 -3.35 -8.05 19.55
N THR A 221 -4.27 -7.11 19.33
CA THR A 221 -5.56 -7.04 20.01
C THR A 221 -6.68 -7.48 19.08
N ASN A 222 -7.51 -8.43 19.48
CA ASN A 222 -8.66 -8.93 18.70
C ASN A 222 -8.28 -9.34 17.27
N VAL A 223 -7.14 -10.00 17.12
CA VAL A 223 -6.65 -10.46 15.82
C VAL A 223 -7.14 -11.87 15.53
N VAL A 224 -7.69 -12.05 14.33
CA VAL A 224 -8.02 -13.34 13.76
C VAL A 224 -6.89 -13.75 12.81
N TYR A 225 -6.33 -14.95 13.02
CA TYR A 225 -5.29 -15.48 12.15
C TYR A 225 -5.92 -16.41 11.11
N GLU A 226 -5.56 -16.25 9.84
CA GLU A 226 -6.00 -17.15 8.77
C GLU A 226 -5.53 -18.59 9.04
N ASN A 227 -6.36 -19.55 8.68
CA ASN A 227 -5.97 -20.96 8.74
C ASN A 227 -5.05 -21.31 7.55
N LEU A 228 -3.75 -21.35 7.79
CA LEU A 228 -2.73 -21.63 6.77
C LEU A 228 -2.87 -23.03 6.13
N LYS A 229 -3.60 -23.94 6.77
CA LYS A 229 -3.83 -25.31 6.28
C LYS A 229 -5.08 -25.43 5.40
N ASP A 230 -5.91 -24.40 5.39
CA ASP A 230 -7.11 -24.39 4.56
C ASP A 230 -6.77 -23.99 3.13
N THR A 231 -6.69 -24.99 2.25
CA THR A 231 -6.41 -24.80 0.83
C THR A 231 -7.67 -24.73 -0.02
N THR A 232 -8.85 -24.88 0.56
CA THR A 232 -10.12 -24.98 -0.18
C THR A 232 -10.52 -23.66 -0.84
N GLN A 233 -9.99 -22.54 -0.38
CA GLN A 233 -10.36 -21.19 -0.82
C GLN A 233 -9.39 -20.57 -1.84
N PHE A 234 -8.40 -21.31 -2.36
CA PHE A 234 -7.46 -20.77 -3.35
C PHE A 234 -8.05 -20.44 -4.72
N GLY A 235 -9.29 -20.88 -5.02
CA GLY A 235 -9.91 -20.70 -6.33
C GLY A 235 -10.47 -19.31 -6.59
N GLU A 236 -11.15 -18.72 -5.63
CA GLU A 236 -11.85 -17.44 -5.80
C GLU A 236 -11.44 -16.44 -4.71
N LYS A 237 -10.66 -15.44 -5.09
CA LYS A 237 -10.15 -14.43 -4.16
C LYS A 237 -11.01 -13.18 -4.22
N HIS A 238 -12.09 -13.18 -3.47
CA HIS A 238 -13.06 -12.09 -3.48
C HIS A 238 -12.72 -10.94 -2.55
N PHE A 239 -11.68 -11.07 -1.71
CA PHE A 239 -11.35 -10.11 -0.64
C PHE A 239 -12.53 -9.77 0.27
N ARG A 240 -13.42 -10.75 0.49
CA ARG A 240 -14.60 -10.65 1.34
C ARG A 240 -14.47 -11.62 2.49
N LEU A 241 -14.94 -11.20 3.66
CA LEU A 241 -15.14 -12.10 4.77
C LEU A 241 -16.40 -12.94 4.50
N PHE A 242 -16.31 -14.23 4.76
CA PHE A 242 -17.48 -15.13 4.80
C PHE A 242 -17.99 -15.17 6.26
N ASP A 243 -19.29 -15.22 6.40
CA ASP A 243 -19.97 -15.35 7.69
C ASP A 243 -19.69 -16.73 8.34
#